data_d8dd54608c9e04d9f87329ea64ab1425
#
_entry.id   d8dd54608c9e04d9f87329ea64ab1425
#
_cell.length_a   1.000
_cell.length_b   1.000
_cell.length_c   1.000
_cell.angle_alpha   90.00
_cell.angle_beta   90.00
_cell.angle_gamma   90.00
#
_symmetry.space_group_name_H-M   'P 1'
#
loop_
_entity.id
_entity.type
_entity.pdbx_description
1 polymer ?
#
loop_
_entity_poly.entity_id
_entity_poly.type
_entity_poly.pdbx_seq_one_letter_code
_entity_poly.pdbx_strand_id
1 'polypeptide(L)'
;MTIIIKNKETLLFGDFKFKCSAGMKGFAKNKIEGDKKTPRGVFNLGKLYFRKDRNHQPNTKIKCVPIKKNWGWSHDLKNKKHYNKLGPHYCGPKSFIYDEYLSAEEALCPFLFISS
;
A
#
# COMPACT_ATOMS: atom_id res chain seq x y z
N MET A 1 7.28 -8.56 16.24
CA MET A 1 8.48 -7.96 15.62
C MET A 1 8.07 -6.67 14.91
N THR A 2 8.84 -5.63 15.05
CA THR A 2 8.48 -4.27 14.61
C THR A 2 9.33 -3.84 13.43
N ILE A 3 8.70 -3.27 12.41
CA ILE A 3 9.38 -2.57 11.31
C ILE A 3 9.52 -1.11 11.70
N ILE A 4 10.72 -0.57 11.63
CA ILE A 4 11.00 0.82 12.03
C ILE A 4 11.50 1.60 10.81
N ILE A 5 10.80 2.66 10.44
CA ILE A 5 11.30 3.63 9.46
C ILE A 5 12.06 4.70 10.25
N LYS A 6 13.39 4.61 10.20
CA LYS A 6 14.28 5.46 10.97
C LYS A 6 14.38 6.88 10.38
N ASN A 7 14.45 6.95 9.06
CA ASN A 7 14.53 8.19 8.30
C ASN A 7 14.02 7.97 6.87
N LYS A 8 14.18 8.94 5.98
CA LYS A 8 13.70 8.88 4.59
C LYS A 8 14.28 7.73 3.75
N GLU A 9 15.39 7.15 4.18
CA GLU A 9 16.15 6.18 3.39
C GLU A 9 16.39 4.85 4.08
N THR A 10 16.06 4.75 5.39
CA THR A 10 16.42 3.61 6.20
C THR A 10 15.22 2.97 6.90
N LEU A 11 15.01 1.70 6.61
CA LEU A 11 14.06 0.83 7.26
C LEU A 11 14.82 -0.26 8.03
N LEU A 12 14.42 -0.51 9.26
CA LEU A 12 15.00 -1.54 10.13
C LEU A 12 13.95 -2.62 10.42
N PHE A 13 14.39 -3.88 10.35
CA PHE A 13 13.60 -5.03 10.74
C PHE A 13 14.50 -6.08 11.39
N GLY A 14 14.40 -6.21 12.72
CA GLY A 14 15.37 -7.01 13.50
C GLY A 14 16.79 -6.49 13.25
N ASP A 15 17.70 -7.39 12.89
CA ASP A 15 19.10 -7.07 12.54
C ASP A 15 19.29 -6.63 11.10
N PHE A 16 18.23 -6.63 10.30
CA PHE A 16 18.28 -6.25 8.88
C PHE A 16 18.05 -4.75 8.69
N LYS A 17 18.81 -4.19 7.77
CA LYS A 17 18.70 -2.80 7.33
C LYS A 17 18.40 -2.76 5.84
N PHE A 18 17.32 -2.08 5.48
CA PHE A 18 16.87 -1.92 4.10
C PHE A 18 16.83 -0.46 3.70
N LYS A 19 17.00 -0.21 2.41
CA LYS A 19 16.67 1.09 1.83
C LYS A 19 15.15 1.22 1.72
N CYS A 20 14.64 2.41 1.99
CA CYS A 20 13.24 2.75 1.81
C CYS A 20 13.07 4.15 1.23
N SER A 21 11.84 4.48 0.89
CA SER A 21 11.45 5.84 0.51
C SER A 21 10.38 6.35 1.44
N ALA A 22 10.39 7.63 1.70
CA ALA A 22 9.35 8.33 2.44
C ALA A 22 8.84 9.52 1.64
N GLY A 23 7.78 10.17 2.12
CA GLY A 23 7.21 11.33 1.46
C GLY A 23 8.28 12.38 1.13
N MET A 24 8.14 13.02 -0.04
CA MET A 24 9.11 13.99 -0.55
C MET A 24 9.40 15.12 0.45
N LYS A 25 8.37 15.55 1.19
CA LYS A 25 8.46 16.59 2.23
C LYS A 25 8.70 16.05 3.65
N GLY A 26 9.08 14.78 3.78
CA GLY A 26 9.43 14.15 5.06
C GLY A 26 8.23 13.54 5.77
N PHE A 27 8.17 13.77 7.08
CA PHE A 27 7.20 13.16 7.97
C PHE A 27 6.24 14.19 8.56
N ALA A 28 5.00 13.78 8.83
CA ALA A 28 4.00 14.63 9.47
C ALA A 28 3.35 13.92 10.66
N LYS A 29 3.19 14.62 11.76
CA LYS A 29 2.39 14.15 12.90
C LYS A 29 0.90 14.22 12.57
N ASN A 30 0.47 15.31 11.95
CA ASN A 30 -0.89 15.51 11.44
C ASN A 30 -0.87 15.38 9.91
N LYS A 31 -1.29 14.22 9.41
CA LYS A 31 -1.30 13.93 7.97
C LYS A 31 -2.47 14.63 7.29
N ILE A 32 -2.16 15.36 6.22
CA ILE A 32 -3.14 16.00 5.34
C ILE A 32 -2.97 15.40 3.95
N GLU A 33 -4.08 15.10 3.27
CA GLU A 33 -4.03 14.58 1.90
C GLU A 33 -3.32 15.56 0.97
N GLY A 34 -2.42 15.06 0.14
CA GLY A 34 -1.64 15.86 -0.81
C GLY A 34 -0.44 16.61 -0.23
N ASP A 35 -0.15 16.48 1.07
CA ASP A 35 1.00 17.16 1.73
C ASP A 35 2.37 16.60 1.34
N LYS A 36 2.42 15.49 0.60
CA LYS A 36 3.65 14.78 0.19
C LYS A 36 4.52 14.34 1.37
N LYS A 37 3.89 14.08 2.51
CA LYS A 37 4.55 13.63 3.73
C LYS A 37 4.11 12.22 4.09
N THR A 38 4.99 11.49 4.77
CA THR A 38 4.67 10.19 5.36
C THR A 38 4.16 10.39 6.79
N PRO A 39 3.06 9.76 7.21
CA PRO A 39 2.54 9.92 8.56
C PRO A 39 3.52 9.36 9.60
N ARG A 40 3.64 10.07 10.71
CA ARG A 40 4.35 9.62 11.91
C ARG A 40 3.40 8.89 12.84
N GLY A 41 3.84 7.76 13.35
CA GLY A 41 3.07 7.03 14.34
C GLY A 41 3.43 5.56 14.40
N VAL A 42 2.69 4.81 15.19
CA VAL A 42 2.76 3.35 15.27
C VAL A 42 1.51 2.81 14.59
N PHE A 43 1.70 1.97 13.59
CA PHE A 43 0.62 1.42 12.78
C PHE A 43 0.71 -0.11 12.78
N ASN A 44 -0.43 -0.77 12.81
CA ASN A 44 -0.49 -2.21 12.63
C ASN A 44 -0.50 -2.55 11.14
N LEU A 45 0.20 -3.63 10.79
CA LEU A 45 0.05 -4.21 9.45
C LEU A 45 -1.32 -4.88 9.34
N GLY A 46 -2.08 -4.50 8.35
CA GLY A 46 -3.36 -5.10 8.04
C GLY A 46 -3.23 -6.35 7.17
N LYS A 47 -4.19 -6.55 6.29
CA LYS A 47 -4.18 -7.65 5.33
C LYS A 47 -3.11 -7.45 4.26
N LEU A 48 -2.54 -8.54 3.77
CA LEU A 48 -1.68 -8.56 2.60
C LEU A 48 -2.51 -8.84 1.36
N TYR A 49 -2.60 -7.87 0.48
CA TYR A 49 -3.23 -8.04 -0.82
C TYR A 49 -2.20 -8.43 -1.87
N PHE A 50 -2.49 -9.42 -2.71
CA PHE A 50 -1.53 -9.92 -3.68
C PHE A 50 -2.18 -10.24 -5.04
N ARG A 51 -1.38 -10.22 -6.08
CA ARG A 51 -1.76 -10.54 -7.44
C ARG A 51 -1.62 -12.05 -7.67
N LYS A 52 -2.73 -12.79 -7.51
CA LYS A 52 -2.77 -14.25 -7.69
C LYS A 52 -2.40 -14.68 -9.13
N ASP A 53 -2.65 -13.84 -10.12
CA ASP A 53 -2.30 -14.07 -11.52
C ASP A 53 -0.79 -13.98 -11.80
N ARG A 54 -0.01 -13.43 -10.87
CA ARG A 54 1.43 -13.24 -11.01
C ARG A 54 2.26 -13.93 -9.94
N ASN A 55 1.70 -14.12 -8.77
CA ASN A 55 2.42 -14.63 -7.62
C ASN A 55 1.61 -15.65 -6.86
N HIS A 56 2.31 -16.64 -6.32
CA HIS A 56 1.73 -17.55 -5.34
C HIS A 56 1.45 -16.80 -4.02
N GLN A 57 0.48 -17.32 -3.27
CA GLN A 57 0.24 -16.79 -1.93
C GLN A 57 1.49 -16.92 -1.08
N PRO A 58 1.94 -15.83 -0.43
CA PRO A 58 3.10 -15.88 0.46
C PRO A 58 2.87 -16.81 1.65
N ASN A 59 3.92 -17.49 2.08
CA ASN A 59 3.90 -18.25 3.33
C ASN A 59 4.07 -17.28 4.51
N THR A 60 2.96 -16.83 5.07
CA THR A 60 2.92 -15.85 6.15
C THR A 60 1.72 -16.08 7.05
N LYS A 61 1.83 -15.64 8.32
CA LYS A 61 0.72 -15.63 9.29
C LYS A 61 -0.27 -14.47 9.05
N ILE A 62 0.12 -13.50 8.23
CA ILE A 62 -0.74 -12.36 7.87
C ILE A 62 -1.85 -12.86 6.95
N LYS A 63 -3.08 -12.40 7.17
CA LYS A 63 -4.20 -12.73 6.30
C LYS A 63 -3.96 -12.23 4.88
N CYS A 64 -3.84 -13.14 3.92
CA CYS A 64 -3.66 -12.84 2.52
C CYS A 64 -5.00 -12.77 1.78
N VAL A 65 -5.14 -11.79 0.90
CA VAL A 65 -6.35 -11.59 0.08
C VAL A 65 -5.93 -11.41 -1.38
N PRO A 66 -6.38 -12.28 -2.28
CA PRO A 66 -6.11 -12.11 -3.71
C PRO A 66 -6.89 -10.92 -4.26
N ILE A 67 -6.21 -10.06 -5.01
CA ILE A 67 -6.83 -8.92 -5.69
C ILE A 67 -7.58 -9.42 -6.93
N LYS A 68 -8.84 -9.06 -7.06
CA LYS A 68 -9.67 -9.40 -8.22
C LYS A 68 -9.50 -8.38 -9.35
N LYS A 69 -9.71 -8.82 -10.60
CA LYS A 69 -9.58 -7.96 -11.79
C LYS A 69 -10.46 -6.71 -11.79
N ASN A 70 -11.64 -6.81 -11.18
CA ASN A 70 -12.58 -5.69 -11.08
C ASN A 70 -12.38 -4.83 -9.82
N TRP A 71 -11.31 -5.06 -9.07
CA TRP A 71 -11.00 -4.25 -7.91
C TRP A 71 -10.10 -3.08 -8.26
N GLY A 72 -10.36 -1.96 -7.61
CA GLY A 72 -9.55 -0.77 -7.67
C GLY A 72 -9.48 -0.05 -6.34
N TRP A 73 -8.61 0.92 -6.27
CA TRP A 73 -8.48 1.80 -5.12
C TRP A 73 -9.26 3.07 -5.37
N SER A 74 -10.20 3.40 -4.51
CA SER A 74 -10.97 4.64 -4.63
C SER A 74 -10.23 5.80 -3.95
N HIS A 75 -9.97 6.85 -4.70
CA HIS A 75 -9.42 8.12 -4.21
C HIS A 75 -10.37 9.30 -4.45
N ASP A 76 -11.63 9.01 -4.75
CA ASP A 76 -12.66 10.03 -4.93
C ASP A 76 -13.08 10.62 -3.59
N LEU A 77 -12.69 11.87 -3.34
CA LEU A 77 -13.01 12.63 -2.13
C LEU A 77 -14.52 12.87 -1.95
N LYS A 78 -15.30 12.84 -3.02
CA LYS A 78 -16.75 13.03 -2.99
C LYS A 78 -17.47 11.79 -2.47
N ASN A 79 -16.88 10.63 -2.67
CA ASN A 79 -17.44 9.36 -2.21
C ASN A 79 -16.83 8.91 -0.88
N LYS A 80 -17.24 9.56 0.20
CA LYS A 80 -16.71 9.31 1.55
C LYS A 80 -16.82 7.85 2.01
N LYS A 81 -17.84 7.12 1.53
CA LYS A 81 -18.06 5.72 1.88
C LYS A 81 -16.96 4.80 1.37
N HIS A 82 -16.44 5.08 0.19
CA HIS A 82 -15.45 4.24 -0.49
C HIS A 82 -14.07 4.90 -0.59
N TYR A 83 -13.97 6.15 -0.17
CA TYR A 83 -12.70 6.87 -0.19
C TYR A 83 -11.61 6.11 0.55
N ASN A 84 -10.45 6.03 -0.09
CA ASN A 84 -9.26 5.37 0.43
C ASN A 84 -9.47 3.88 0.78
N LYS A 85 -10.32 3.20 0.01
CA LYS A 85 -10.62 1.76 0.18
C LYS A 85 -10.38 0.98 -1.09
N LEU A 86 -9.94 -0.26 -0.92
CA LEU A 86 -9.82 -1.25 -1.98
C LEU A 86 -11.11 -2.06 -2.13
N GLY A 87 -11.54 -2.30 -3.35
CA GLY A 87 -12.66 -3.19 -3.61
C GLY A 87 -13.35 -2.94 -4.96
N PRO A 88 -14.50 -3.62 -5.20
CA PRO A 88 -15.25 -3.53 -6.45
C PRO A 88 -16.07 -2.23 -6.60
N HIS A 89 -16.01 -1.36 -5.62
CA HIS A 89 -16.72 -0.08 -5.61
C HIS A 89 -16.10 0.99 -6.53
N TYR A 90 -14.95 0.68 -7.12
CA TYR A 90 -14.33 1.55 -8.11
C TYR A 90 -15.03 1.33 -9.46
N CYS A 91 -15.73 2.35 -9.92
CA CYS A 91 -16.52 2.33 -11.16
C CYS A 91 -15.78 3.01 -12.33
N GLY A 92 -14.47 3.13 -12.28
CA GLY A 92 -13.68 3.67 -13.37
C GLY A 92 -13.50 2.68 -14.53
N PRO A 93 -13.18 3.16 -15.73
CA PRO A 93 -12.91 2.29 -16.88
C PRO A 93 -11.69 1.41 -16.73
N LYS A 94 -10.86 1.68 -15.72
CA LYS A 94 -9.67 0.90 -15.39
C LYS A 94 -9.62 0.63 -13.89
N SER A 95 -9.33 -0.61 -13.53
CA SER A 95 -8.98 -0.94 -12.16
C SER A 95 -7.60 -0.37 -11.85
N PHE A 96 -7.56 0.64 -11.02
CA PHE A 96 -6.34 1.35 -10.65
C PHE A 96 -5.20 0.44 -10.17
N ILE A 97 -5.51 -0.61 -9.43
CA ILE A 97 -4.50 -1.56 -8.95
C ILE A 97 -4.15 -2.61 -10.01
N TYR A 98 -5.09 -2.96 -10.89
CA TYR A 98 -4.89 -4.04 -11.83
C TYR A 98 -4.29 -3.60 -13.17
N ASP A 99 -4.68 -2.43 -13.68
CA ASP A 99 -4.33 -2.00 -15.04
C ASP A 99 -3.36 -0.80 -15.09
N GLU A 100 -3.42 0.13 -14.16
CA GLU A 100 -2.57 1.33 -14.19
C GLU A 100 -1.20 1.15 -13.50
N TYR A 101 -1.10 0.23 -12.55
CA TYR A 101 0.18 -0.13 -11.92
C TYR A 101 0.96 -1.19 -12.69
N LEU A 102 0.72 -1.33 -13.97
CA LEU A 102 1.36 -2.32 -14.83
C LEU A 102 2.36 -1.74 -15.81
N SER A 103 2.97 -0.60 -15.52
CA SER A 103 4.25 -0.31 -16.15
C SER A 103 5.25 -1.41 -15.77
N ALA A 104 6.19 -1.72 -16.64
CA ALA A 104 7.14 -2.81 -16.41
C ALA A 104 7.92 -2.64 -15.08
N GLU A 105 8.09 -1.42 -14.58
CA GLU A 105 8.77 -1.10 -13.33
C GLU A 105 7.86 -1.36 -12.11
N GLU A 106 6.58 -1.12 -12.21
CA GLU A 106 5.60 -1.34 -11.14
C GLU A 106 5.14 -2.80 -11.04
N ALA A 107 5.36 -3.57 -12.07
CA ALA A 107 5.19 -5.02 -12.05
C ALA A 107 6.06 -5.74 -11.01
N LEU A 108 7.03 -5.04 -10.44
CA LEU A 108 7.90 -5.55 -9.37
C LEU A 108 7.26 -5.44 -7.98
N CYS A 109 6.14 -4.76 -7.82
CA CYS A 109 5.45 -4.67 -6.54
C CYS A 109 4.18 -5.54 -6.50
N PRO A 110 4.32 -6.87 -6.37
CA PRO A 110 3.20 -7.81 -6.44
C PRO A 110 2.31 -7.79 -5.20
N PHE A 111 2.66 -7.02 -4.18
CA PHE A 111 2.02 -7.01 -2.89
C PHE A 111 1.68 -5.60 -2.44
N LEU A 112 0.53 -5.46 -1.80
CA LEU A 112 0.08 -4.23 -1.18
C LEU A 112 -0.28 -4.51 0.28
N PHE A 113 0.38 -3.83 1.21
CA PHE A 113 0.00 -3.83 2.62
C PHE A 113 -0.85 -2.60 2.91
N ILE A 114 -1.97 -2.83 3.54
CA ILE A 114 -2.84 -1.75 4.00
C ILE A 114 -2.77 -1.74 5.53
N SER A 115 -2.35 -0.59 6.09
CA SER A 115 -2.41 -0.36 7.52
C SER A 115 -3.88 -0.20 7.95
N SER A 116 -4.20 -0.84 9.01
CA SER A 116 -5.50 -0.65 9.67
C SER A 116 -5.45 0.55 10.59
#